data_0a82dc51284fe544b3a26f914f4b16d0
#
_entry.id   0a82dc51284fe544b3a26f914f4b16d0
#
_cell.length_a   1.000
_cell.length_b   1.000
_cell.length_c   1.000
_cell.angle_alpha   90.00
_cell.angle_beta   90.00
_cell.angle_gamma   90.00
#
_symmetry.space_group_name_H-M   'P 1'
#
loop_
_entity.id
_entity.type
_entity.pdbx_description
1 polymer ?
#
loop_
_entity_poly.entity_id
_entity_poly.type
_entity_poly.pdbx_seq_one_letter_code
_entity_poly.pdbx_strand_id
1 'polypeptide(L)'
;RQRTGEQLHLDDDHAANLFELTQSLTADAGLTAYEISNHARPGAACQHNLNYWNAGDWIGIGPGAHGRFCLGSTDPAGMQRVGTATRRSPAGWLDAVQTTGHGIDTHTIDTATDYAAEMMMMGLRLADGVKIDRIEALCGPQDDWLDRAAMTQAVADGWLDLQKDSQTGSDTQLCLTAAGRLRLNHILAMILR
;
A
#
# COMPACT_ATOMS: atom_id res chain seq x y z
N ARG A 1 26.00 -13.36 -3.73
CA ARG A 1 27.40 -12.93 -3.95
C ARG A 1 27.54 -12.58 -5.41
N GLN A 2 27.45 -11.29 -5.76
CA GLN A 2 27.92 -10.78 -7.06
C GLN A 2 29.42 -11.05 -7.14
N ARG A 3 29.80 -11.96 -8.00
CA ARG A 3 31.20 -12.34 -8.20
C ARG A 3 31.84 -11.72 -9.45
N THR A 4 31.05 -11.06 -10.26
CA THR A 4 31.48 -10.27 -11.43
C THR A 4 30.47 -9.14 -11.57
N GLY A 5 30.91 -7.92 -11.88
CA GLY A 5 30.08 -6.72 -11.98
C GLY A 5 29.05 -6.69 -13.14
N GLU A 6 28.55 -7.83 -13.55
CA GLU A 6 27.39 -7.95 -14.43
C GLU A 6 26.13 -7.83 -13.57
N GLN A 7 25.42 -6.74 -13.71
CA GLN A 7 24.06 -6.62 -13.24
C GLN A 7 23.20 -7.57 -14.10
N LEU A 8 22.83 -8.72 -13.53
CA LEU A 8 21.78 -9.58 -14.06
C LEU A 8 20.42 -8.88 -13.87
N HIS A 9 20.17 -7.82 -14.63
CA HIS A 9 18.83 -7.27 -14.75
C HIS A 9 18.12 -8.07 -15.87
N LEU A 10 17.01 -8.70 -15.49
CA LEU A 10 16.04 -9.15 -16.46
C LEU A 10 15.54 -7.91 -17.21
N ASP A 11 15.38 -7.99 -18.51
CA ASP A 11 14.64 -6.97 -19.24
C ASP A 11 13.16 -6.97 -18.78
N ASP A 12 12.47 -5.88 -19.02
CA ASP A 12 11.11 -5.65 -18.54
C ASP A 12 10.12 -6.69 -19.09
N ASP A 13 10.31 -7.14 -20.32
CA ASP A 13 9.43 -8.15 -20.94
C ASP A 13 9.61 -9.52 -20.28
N HIS A 14 10.83 -9.93 -19.99
CA HIS A 14 11.08 -11.16 -19.24
C HIS A 14 10.55 -11.08 -17.81
N ALA A 15 10.68 -9.94 -17.15
CA ALA A 15 10.14 -9.73 -15.80
C ALA A 15 8.61 -9.83 -15.80
N ALA A 16 7.94 -9.22 -16.79
CA ALA A 16 6.49 -9.29 -16.95
C ALA A 16 6.02 -10.72 -17.22
N ASN A 17 6.68 -11.43 -18.14
CA ASN A 17 6.36 -12.83 -18.46
C ASN A 17 6.51 -13.75 -17.24
N LEU A 18 7.56 -13.57 -16.43
CA LEU A 18 7.75 -14.34 -15.18
C LEU A 18 6.69 -14.02 -14.15
N PHE A 19 6.28 -12.76 -14.04
CA PHE A 19 5.19 -12.36 -13.18
C PHE A 19 3.88 -13.05 -13.58
N GLU A 20 3.49 -12.99 -14.87
CA GLU A 20 2.29 -13.62 -15.37
C GLU A 20 2.31 -15.15 -15.21
N LEU A 21 3.45 -15.78 -15.52
CA LEU A 21 3.63 -17.22 -15.32
C LEU A 21 3.47 -17.60 -13.84
N THR A 22 4.01 -16.81 -12.92
CA THR A 22 3.87 -17.04 -11.48
C THR A 22 2.40 -16.97 -11.06
N GLN A 23 1.66 -15.95 -11.54
CA GLN A 23 0.22 -15.82 -11.27
C GLN A 23 -0.54 -17.06 -11.74
N SER A 24 -0.27 -17.55 -12.96
CA SER A 24 -0.93 -18.73 -13.52
C SER A 24 -0.62 -20.00 -12.72
N LEU A 25 0.66 -20.29 -12.48
CA LEU A 25 1.08 -21.52 -11.80
C LEU A 25 0.58 -21.58 -10.35
N THR A 26 0.59 -20.45 -9.65
CA THR A 26 0.08 -20.39 -8.28
C THR A 26 -1.43 -20.53 -8.21
N ALA A 27 -2.17 -19.90 -9.15
CA ALA A 27 -3.62 -20.05 -9.24
C ALA A 27 -4.02 -21.50 -9.54
N ASP A 28 -3.34 -22.17 -10.47
CA ASP A 28 -3.55 -23.60 -10.80
C ASP A 28 -3.30 -24.51 -9.58
N ALA A 29 -2.40 -24.11 -8.69
CA ALA A 29 -2.14 -24.80 -7.43
C ALA A 29 -3.13 -24.42 -6.29
N GLY A 30 -4.16 -23.60 -6.57
CA GLY A 30 -5.13 -23.12 -5.59
C GLY A 30 -4.60 -22.05 -4.64
N LEU A 31 -3.51 -21.38 -5.02
CA LEU A 31 -2.89 -20.27 -4.32
C LEU A 31 -3.14 -19.01 -5.12
N THR A 32 -4.27 -18.34 -4.88
CA THR A 32 -4.60 -17.08 -5.57
C THR A 32 -3.85 -15.91 -4.98
N ALA A 33 -3.46 -14.94 -5.84
CA ALA A 33 -2.88 -13.70 -5.37
C ALA A 33 -3.91 -12.91 -4.55
N TYR A 34 -3.58 -12.58 -3.30
CA TYR A 34 -4.38 -11.65 -2.49
C TYR A 34 -3.80 -10.23 -2.52
N GLU A 35 -2.56 -10.08 -2.98
CA GLU A 35 -1.91 -8.82 -3.33
C GLU A 35 -0.90 -9.06 -4.46
N ILE A 36 -0.15 -8.05 -4.89
CA ILE A 36 0.71 -8.10 -6.09
C ILE A 36 1.70 -9.26 -6.10
N SER A 37 2.36 -9.54 -4.97
CA SER A 37 3.49 -10.48 -4.87
C SER A 37 3.26 -11.67 -3.94
N ASN A 38 2.14 -11.71 -3.23
CA ASN A 38 1.85 -12.78 -2.29
C ASN A 38 0.57 -13.54 -2.66
N HIS A 39 0.65 -14.85 -2.51
CA HIS A 39 -0.39 -15.80 -2.88
C HIS A 39 -0.78 -16.63 -1.66
N ALA A 40 -2.06 -16.98 -1.55
CA ALA A 40 -2.56 -17.80 -0.45
C ALA A 40 -3.77 -18.63 -0.89
N ARG A 41 -4.06 -19.67 -0.13
CA ARG A 41 -5.36 -20.36 -0.21
C ARG A 41 -6.46 -19.42 0.31
N PRO A 42 -7.71 -19.59 -0.13
CA PRO A 42 -8.82 -18.84 0.42
C PRO A 42 -8.84 -18.86 1.95
N GLY A 43 -8.92 -17.67 2.58
CA GLY A 43 -8.91 -17.49 4.02
C GLY A 43 -7.55 -17.60 4.71
N ALA A 44 -6.45 -17.84 3.97
CA ALA A 44 -5.10 -17.99 4.52
C ALA A 44 -4.15 -16.83 4.19
N ALA A 45 -4.68 -15.70 3.72
CA ALA A 45 -3.90 -14.49 3.48
C ALA A 45 -3.20 -14.02 4.77
N CYS A 46 -1.95 -13.56 4.64
CA CYS A 46 -1.17 -13.10 5.77
C CYS A 46 -1.78 -11.84 6.39
N GLN A 47 -2.30 -11.94 7.61
CA GLN A 47 -2.96 -10.83 8.31
C GLN A 47 -2.02 -9.65 8.54
N HIS A 48 -0.75 -9.91 8.79
CA HIS A 48 0.27 -8.87 8.93
C HIS A 48 0.42 -8.05 7.62
N ASN A 49 0.49 -8.71 6.45
CA ASN A 49 0.54 -8.03 5.17
C ASN A 49 -0.75 -7.26 4.88
N LEU A 50 -1.90 -7.88 5.14
CA LEU A 50 -3.20 -7.22 4.96
C LEU A 50 -3.33 -5.98 5.83
N ASN A 51 -2.78 -5.98 7.06
CA ASN A 51 -2.76 -4.80 7.90
C ASN A 51 -2.01 -3.63 7.23
N TYR A 52 -0.83 -3.89 6.65
CA TYR A 52 -0.09 -2.86 5.90
C TYR A 52 -0.86 -2.37 4.67
N TRP A 53 -1.31 -3.29 3.84
CA TRP A 53 -1.99 -2.93 2.59
C TRP A 53 -3.33 -2.22 2.80
N ASN A 54 -3.97 -2.43 3.95
CA ASN A 54 -5.16 -1.67 4.36
C ASN A 54 -4.84 -0.35 5.08
N ALA A 55 -3.59 0.09 5.07
CA ALA A 55 -3.12 1.26 5.81
C ALA A 55 -3.55 1.23 7.30
N GLY A 56 -3.49 0.04 7.91
CA GLY A 56 -3.76 -0.16 9.32
C GLY A 56 -2.67 0.42 10.23
N ASP A 57 -2.84 0.28 11.51
CA ASP A 57 -1.89 0.75 12.50
C ASP A 57 -0.86 -0.33 12.83
N TRP A 58 0.41 0.08 12.98
CA TRP A 58 1.48 -0.77 13.50
C TRP A 58 2.54 0.04 14.21
N ILE A 59 3.18 -0.58 15.18
CA ILE A 59 4.28 0.00 15.95
C ILE A 59 5.59 -0.67 15.53
N GLY A 60 6.58 0.14 15.18
CA GLY A 60 7.93 -0.35 14.90
C GLY A 60 8.73 -0.54 16.19
N ILE A 61 9.29 -1.75 16.39
CA ILE A 61 10.11 -2.09 17.56
C ILE A 61 11.50 -2.54 17.09
N GLY A 62 12.53 -2.00 17.71
CA GLY A 62 13.92 -2.33 17.40
C GLY A 62 14.64 -1.28 16.55
N PRO A 63 15.94 -1.47 16.29
CA PRO A 63 16.76 -0.53 15.52
C PRO A 63 16.29 -0.45 14.06
N GLY A 64 16.10 0.78 13.55
CA GLY A 64 15.69 1.04 12.17
C GLY A 64 14.24 0.66 11.85
N ALA A 65 13.41 0.36 12.86
CA ALA A 65 12.02 0.04 12.66
C ALA A 65 11.19 1.28 12.34
N HIS A 66 10.15 1.08 11.54
CA HIS A 66 9.17 2.10 11.20
C HIS A 66 7.81 1.74 11.79
N GLY A 67 7.06 2.76 12.24
CA GLY A 67 5.68 2.62 12.71
C GLY A 67 4.75 3.56 11.97
N ARG A 68 3.49 3.18 11.88
CA ARG A 68 2.39 4.00 11.37
C ARG A 68 1.18 3.76 12.27
N PHE A 69 0.60 4.80 12.80
CA PHE A 69 -0.59 4.68 13.66
C PHE A 69 -1.37 5.99 13.73
N CYS A 70 -2.63 5.88 14.05
CA CYS A 70 -3.51 7.02 14.22
C CYS A 70 -3.57 7.42 15.68
N LEU A 71 -3.45 8.73 15.93
CA LEU A 71 -3.64 9.35 17.25
C LEU A 71 -4.83 10.30 17.22
N GLY A 72 -5.47 10.48 18.36
CA GLY A 72 -6.53 11.47 18.57
C GLY A 72 -7.92 10.86 18.61
N SER A 73 -8.92 11.63 18.17
CA SER A 73 -10.33 11.28 18.23
C SER A 73 -10.68 10.16 17.23
N THR A 74 -11.76 9.43 17.53
CA THR A 74 -12.44 8.56 16.55
C THR A 74 -13.13 9.37 15.43
N ASP A 75 -13.26 10.69 15.61
CA ASP A 75 -13.70 11.61 14.57
C ASP A 75 -12.56 11.84 13.57
N PRO A 76 -12.75 11.60 12.27
CA PRO A 76 -11.74 11.84 11.24
C PRO A 76 -11.13 13.24 11.28
N ALA A 77 -11.93 14.28 11.61
CA ALA A 77 -11.46 15.66 11.70
C ALA A 77 -10.44 15.91 12.83
N GLY A 78 -10.40 15.04 13.85
CA GLY A 78 -9.44 15.09 14.96
C GLY A 78 -8.37 14.01 14.93
N MET A 79 -8.38 13.13 13.93
CA MET A 79 -7.43 12.03 13.77
C MET A 79 -6.14 12.51 13.11
N GLN A 80 -5.01 12.11 13.66
CA GLN A 80 -3.69 12.37 13.09
C GLN A 80 -3.01 11.06 12.72
N ARG A 81 -2.59 10.91 11.46
CA ARG A 81 -1.74 9.80 11.01
C ARG A 81 -0.30 10.13 11.36
N VAL A 82 0.33 9.29 12.18
CA VAL A 82 1.70 9.48 12.66
C VAL A 82 2.62 8.42 12.09
N GLY A 83 3.70 8.87 11.48
CA GLY A 83 4.82 8.03 11.09
C GLY A 83 5.96 8.12 12.10
N THR A 84 6.57 7.00 12.47
CA THR A 84 7.75 6.97 13.33
C THR A 84 8.88 6.17 12.67
N ALA A 85 10.12 6.60 12.93
CA ALA A 85 11.29 5.79 12.62
C ALA A 85 12.22 5.77 13.84
N THR A 86 12.79 4.60 14.13
CA THR A 86 13.73 4.44 15.23
C THR A 86 15.17 4.56 14.75
N ARG A 87 16.09 4.83 15.67
CA ARG A 87 17.53 4.88 15.38
C ARG A 87 18.00 3.58 14.71
N ARG A 88 18.76 3.71 13.63
CA ARG A 88 19.20 2.56 12.81
C ARG A 88 20.29 1.75 13.47
N SER A 89 21.22 2.40 14.19
CA SER A 89 22.30 1.74 14.89
C SER A 89 21.78 0.99 16.12
N PRO A 90 22.03 -0.32 16.27
CA PRO A 90 21.62 -1.08 17.46
C PRO A 90 22.10 -0.45 18.77
N ALA A 91 23.37 -0.04 18.83
CA ALA A 91 23.93 0.60 20.02
C ALA A 91 23.26 1.95 20.31
N GLY A 92 23.06 2.79 19.28
CA GLY A 92 22.38 4.08 19.43
C GLY A 92 20.90 3.94 19.78
N TRP A 93 20.23 2.89 19.28
CA TRP A 93 18.85 2.58 19.67
C TRP A 93 18.78 2.18 21.15
N LEU A 94 19.67 1.29 21.59
CA LEU A 94 19.71 0.84 22.99
C LEU A 94 20.00 2.01 23.95
N ASP A 95 21.00 2.85 23.62
CA ASP A 95 21.33 4.06 24.39
C ASP A 95 20.12 5.00 24.49
N ALA A 96 19.41 5.23 23.38
CA ALA A 96 18.20 6.06 23.38
C ALA A 96 17.11 5.47 24.29
N VAL A 97 16.83 4.16 24.19
CA VAL A 97 15.83 3.50 25.05
C VAL A 97 16.22 3.63 26.53
N GLN A 98 17.50 3.48 26.87
CA GLN A 98 17.98 3.60 28.25
C GLN A 98 17.90 5.02 28.79
N THR A 99 18.13 6.04 27.94
CA THR A 99 18.21 7.44 28.36
C THR A 99 16.86 8.17 28.28
N THR A 100 16.03 7.85 27.27
CA THR A 100 14.77 8.58 27.01
C THR A 100 13.51 7.71 27.11
N GLY A 101 13.66 6.39 27.32
CA GLY A 101 12.56 5.44 27.39
C GLY A 101 12.05 4.95 26.04
N HIS A 102 12.57 5.47 24.92
CA HIS A 102 12.19 5.04 23.55
C HIS A 102 13.36 5.17 22.58
N GLY A 103 13.30 4.41 21.47
CA GLY A 103 14.30 4.48 20.41
C GLY A 103 13.89 5.33 19.20
N ILE A 104 12.82 6.13 19.30
CA ILE A 104 12.32 6.96 18.19
C ILE A 104 13.35 8.05 17.89
N ASP A 105 13.73 8.15 16.62
CA ASP A 105 14.64 9.15 16.09
C ASP A 105 13.89 10.29 15.39
N THR A 106 12.90 9.91 14.58
CA THR A 106 12.03 10.86 13.88
C THR A 106 10.57 10.47 14.00
N HIS A 107 9.70 11.48 13.99
CA HIS A 107 8.27 11.29 13.80
C HIS A 107 7.74 12.33 12.82
N THR A 108 6.71 11.97 12.07
CA THR A 108 6.00 12.83 11.13
C THR A 108 4.51 12.77 11.44
N ILE A 109 3.81 13.86 11.15
CA ILE A 109 2.36 13.89 11.10
C ILE A 109 2.00 14.09 9.65
N ASP A 110 1.31 13.11 9.07
CA ASP A 110 0.92 13.16 7.68
C ASP A 110 -0.28 14.12 7.52
N THR A 111 -0.29 14.86 6.42
CA THR A 111 -1.50 15.61 6.03
C THR A 111 -2.60 14.64 5.58
N ALA A 112 -3.83 15.14 5.47
CA ALA A 112 -4.93 14.34 4.91
C ALA A 112 -4.61 13.84 3.49
N THR A 113 -3.97 14.68 2.67
CA THR A 113 -3.53 14.32 1.31
C THR A 113 -2.45 13.23 1.33
N ASP A 114 -1.44 13.35 2.21
CA ASP A 114 -0.39 12.32 2.34
C ASP A 114 -0.99 10.97 2.78
N TYR A 115 -1.93 11.00 3.71
CA TYR A 115 -2.60 9.79 4.18
C TYR A 115 -3.49 9.17 3.09
N ALA A 116 -4.22 9.97 2.31
CA ALA A 116 -4.98 9.50 1.16
C ALA A 116 -4.07 8.84 0.12
N ALA A 117 -2.93 9.47 -0.19
CA ALA A 117 -1.94 8.91 -1.10
C ALA A 117 -1.35 7.58 -0.56
N GLU A 118 -1.03 7.50 0.74
CA GLU A 118 -0.60 6.24 1.39
C GLU A 118 -1.66 5.15 1.25
N MET A 119 -2.93 5.47 1.55
CA MET A 119 -4.04 4.51 1.43
C MET A 119 -4.22 4.01 0.00
N MET A 120 -4.14 4.89 -1.00
CA MET A 120 -4.21 4.52 -2.42
C MET A 120 -3.01 3.65 -2.83
N MET A 121 -1.80 4.07 -2.48
CA MET A 121 -0.55 3.38 -2.80
C MET A 121 -0.51 1.96 -2.20
N MET A 122 -1.01 1.80 -0.98
CA MET A 122 -1.09 0.51 -0.31
C MET A 122 -2.27 -0.32 -0.81
N GLY A 123 -3.47 0.26 -0.84
CA GLY A 123 -4.71 -0.46 -1.13
C GLY A 123 -4.81 -0.97 -2.56
N LEU A 124 -4.27 -0.24 -3.56
CA LEU A 124 -4.24 -0.74 -4.94
C LEU A 124 -3.34 -1.97 -5.14
N ARG A 125 -2.52 -2.33 -4.17
CA ARG A 125 -1.76 -3.60 -4.21
C ARG A 125 -2.62 -4.81 -3.91
N LEU A 126 -3.71 -4.64 -3.19
CA LEU A 126 -4.66 -5.72 -2.87
C LEU A 126 -5.42 -6.18 -4.12
N ALA A 127 -5.71 -7.47 -4.18
CA ALA A 127 -6.56 -8.03 -5.23
C ALA A 127 -7.97 -7.42 -5.18
N ASP A 128 -8.47 -7.18 -3.98
CA ASP A 128 -9.77 -6.55 -3.74
C ASP A 128 -9.73 -5.03 -3.91
N GLY A 129 -8.54 -4.42 -4.09
CA GLY A 129 -8.39 -2.99 -4.30
C GLY A 129 -8.66 -2.13 -3.05
N VAL A 130 -9.03 -0.87 -3.27
CA VAL A 130 -9.23 0.13 -2.21
C VAL A 130 -10.62 0.76 -2.27
N LYS A 131 -11.19 1.01 -1.11
CA LYS A 131 -12.48 1.71 -0.98
C LYS A 131 -12.27 3.21 -0.98
N ILE A 132 -12.76 3.89 -2.02
CA ILE A 132 -12.63 5.34 -2.19
C ILE A 132 -13.39 6.10 -1.09
N ASP A 133 -14.62 5.69 -0.77
CA ASP A 133 -15.44 6.29 0.28
C ASP A 133 -14.77 6.24 1.67
N ARG A 134 -13.99 5.19 1.95
CA ARG A 134 -13.18 5.12 3.18
C ARG A 134 -12.12 6.22 3.21
N ILE A 135 -11.45 6.46 2.06
CA ILE A 135 -10.44 7.52 1.98
C ILE A 135 -11.09 8.88 2.12
N GLU A 136 -12.21 9.13 1.44
CA GLU A 136 -12.97 10.38 1.58
C GLU A 136 -13.41 10.64 3.03
N ALA A 137 -13.89 9.61 3.70
CA ALA A 137 -14.32 9.75 5.10
C ALA A 137 -13.17 10.13 6.05
N LEU A 138 -11.94 9.70 5.76
CA LEU A 138 -10.77 9.94 6.60
C LEU A 138 -9.95 11.16 6.18
N CYS A 139 -9.90 11.46 4.89
CA CYS A 139 -8.97 12.41 4.30
C CYS A 139 -9.66 13.60 3.60
N GLY A 140 -10.99 13.61 3.56
CA GLY A 140 -11.74 14.68 2.88
C GLY A 140 -12.00 14.40 1.38
N PRO A 141 -12.53 15.40 0.66
CA PRO A 141 -13.00 15.23 -0.71
C PRO A 141 -11.95 14.67 -1.66
N GLN A 142 -12.38 13.81 -2.60
CA GLN A 142 -11.48 13.18 -3.59
C GLN A 142 -10.67 14.22 -4.39
N ASP A 143 -11.24 15.37 -4.71
CA ASP A 143 -10.60 16.39 -5.54
C ASP A 143 -9.34 16.99 -4.91
N ASP A 144 -9.13 16.81 -3.61
CA ASP A 144 -7.95 17.30 -2.89
C ASP A 144 -6.73 16.39 -3.07
N TRP A 145 -6.94 15.10 -3.33
CA TRP A 145 -5.87 14.10 -3.38
C TRP A 145 -5.89 13.20 -4.63
N LEU A 146 -6.97 13.24 -5.43
CA LEU A 146 -7.16 12.39 -6.60
C LEU A 146 -7.40 13.22 -7.86
N ASP A 147 -6.69 12.92 -8.94
CA ASP A 147 -7.01 13.39 -10.27
C ASP A 147 -8.07 12.48 -10.91
N ARG A 148 -9.35 12.92 -10.83
CA ARG A 148 -10.48 12.16 -11.37
C ARG A 148 -10.42 11.96 -12.88
N ALA A 149 -9.85 12.92 -13.62
CA ALA A 149 -9.73 12.80 -15.08
C ALA A 149 -8.72 11.71 -15.44
N ALA A 150 -7.56 11.71 -14.75
CA ALA A 150 -6.55 10.68 -14.90
C ALA A 150 -7.06 9.30 -14.48
N MET A 151 -7.82 9.21 -13.36
CA MET A 151 -8.45 7.97 -12.93
C MET A 151 -9.45 7.46 -13.97
N THR A 152 -10.30 8.32 -14.51
CA THR A 152 -11.28 7.96 -15.55
C THR A 152 -10.56 7.45 -16.80
N GLN A 153 -9.46 8.09 -17.17
CA GLN A 153 -8.65 7.63 -18.30
C GLN A 153 -8.02 6.25 -18.02
N ALA A 154 -7.48 6.02 -16.84
CA ALA A 154 -6.90 4.72 -16.47
C ALA A 154 -7.95 3.60 -16.46
N VAL A 155 -9.21 3.92 -16.13
CA VAL A 155 -10.35 2.97 -16.27
C VAL A 155 -10.65 2.71 -17.74
N ALA A 156 -10.70 3.76 -18.58
CA ALA A 156 -10.95 3.63 -20.02
C ALA A 156 -9.83 2.82 -20.73
N ASP A 157 -8.59 2.95 -20.28
CA ASP A 157 -7.44 2.20 -20.78
C ASP A 157 -7.41 0.74 -20.28
N GLY A 158 -8.37 0.36 -19.43
CA GLY A 158 -8.48 -0.99 -18.88
C GLY A 158 -7.41 -1.34 -17.85
N TRP A 159 -6.80 -0.36 -17.20
CA TRP A 159 -5.80 -0.58 -16.13
C TRP A 159 -6.43 -0.60 -14.73
N LEU A 160 -7.51 0.15 -14.56
CA LEU A 160 -8.31 0.18 -13.34
C LEU A 160 -9.72 -0.32 -13.63
N ASP A 161 -10.34 -0.90 -12.61
CA ASP A 161 -11.74 -1.29 -12.60
C ASP A 161 -12.41 -0.64 -11.39
N LEU A 162 -13.56 0.03 -11.62
CA LEU A 162 -14.36 0.64 -10.58
C LEU A 162 -15.57 -0.25 -10.31
N GLN A 163 -15.52 -0.97 -9.21
CA GLN A 163 -16.57 -1.92 -8.83
C GLN A 163 -17.59 -1.27 -7.90
N LYS A 164 -18.87 -1.58 -8.13
CA LYS A 164 -19.93 -1.23 -7.21
C LYS A 164 -19.96 -2.19 -6.03
N ASP A 165 -20.08 -1.65 -4.83
CA ASP A 165 -20.39 -2.50 -3.69
C ASP A 165 -21.78 -3.11 -3.91
N SER A 166 -21.82 -4.44 -4.02
CA SER A 166 -23.04 -5.20 -4.26
C SER A 166 -24.06 -5.10 -3.11
N GLN A 167 -23.65 -4.66 -1.93
CA GLN A 167 -24.51 -4.54 -0.75
C GLN A 167 -25.08 -3.15 -0.57
N THR A 168 -24.32 -2.10 -0.88
CA THR A 168 -24.72 -0.70 -0.66
C THR A 168 -25.09 0.02 -1.95
N GLY A 169 -24.72 -0.53 -3.11
CA GLY A 169 -24.94 0.10 -4.41
C GLY A 169 -24.10 1.36 -4.66
N SER A 170 -23.22 1.71 -3.73
CA SER A 170 -22.29 2.83 -3.88
C SER A 170 -21.07 2.41 -4.71
N ASP A 171 -20.58 3.31 -5.54
CA ASP A 171 -19.37 3.09 -6.35
C ASP A 171 -18.17 3.34 -5.48
N THR A 172 -17.44 2.28 -5.11
CA THR A 172 -16.46 2.61 -4.11
C THR A 172 -15.21 1.78 -4.09
N GLN A 173 -15.17 0.69 -4.82
CA GLN A 173 -13.98 -0.16 -4.83
C GLN A 173 -13.20 0.00 -6.12
N LEU A 174 -12.02 0.60 -6.04
CA LEU A 174 -11.09 0.77 -7.15
C LEU A 174 -10.06 -0.36 -7.12
N CYS A 175 -10.02 -1.17 -8.17
CA CYS A 175 -9.15 -2.33 -8.28
C CYS A 175 -8.21 -2.21 -9.48
N LEU A 176 -7.02 -2.81 -9.39
CA LEU A 176 -6.19 -3.02 -10.56
C LEU A 176 -6.69 -4.20 -11.38
N THR A 177 -6.76 -4.02 -12.69
CA THR A 177 -6.88 -5.15 -13.63
C THR A 177 -5.56 -5.92 -13.73
N ALA A 178 -5.54 -7.06 -14.41
CA ALA A 178 -4.30 -7.78 -14.69
C ALA A 178 -3.28 -6.90 -15.43
N ALA A 179 -3.73 -6.11 -16.42
CA ALA A 179 -2.88 -5.17 -17.15
C ALA A 179 -2.40 -3.99 -16.27
N GLY A 180 -3.23 -3.56 -15.33
CA GLY A 180 -2.91 -2.48 -14.39
C GLY A 180 -1.86 -2.88 -13.37
N ARG A 181 -1.81 -4.13 -12.94
CA ARG A 181 -0.84 -4.61 -11.94
C ARG A 181 0.62 -4.37 -12.37
N LEU A 182 0.92 -4.56 -13.64
CA LEU A 182 2.25 -4.28 -14.21
C LEU A 182 2.58 -2.79 -14.29
N ARG A 183 1.57 -1.92 -14.18
CA ARG A 183 1.66 -0.47 -14.33
C ARG A 183 1.36 0.31 -13.06
N LEU A 184 1.26 -0.36 -11.92
CA LEU A 184 0.82 0.25 -10.65
C LEU A 184 1.51 1.59 -10.35
N ASN A 185 2.85 1.63 -10.41
CA ASN A 185 3.59 2.85 -10.08
C ASN A 185 3.29 4.00 -11.07
N HIS A 186 3.08 3.68 -12.36
CA HIS A 186 2.70 4.66 -13.36
C HIS A 186 1.28 5.18 -13.10
N ILE A 187 0.34 4.29 -12.80
CA ILE A 187 -1.05 4.65 -12.47
C ILE A 187 -1.09 5.56 -11.24
N LEU A 188 -0.38 5.20 -10.17
CA LEU A 188 -0.30 6.01 -8.96
C LEU A 188 0.25 7.40 -9.25
N ALA A 189 1.32 7.50 -10.05
CA ALA A 189 1.90 8.79 -10.43
C ALA A 189 0.96 9.65 -11.29
N MET A 190 0.02 9.04 -12.01
CA MET A 190 -0.99 9.75 -12.80
C MET A 190 -2.15 10.27 -11.96
N ILE A 191 -2.63 9.45 -11.02
CA ILE A 191 -3.92 9.70 -10.33
C ILE A 191 -3.77 10.42 -8.98
N LEU A 192 -2.59 10.42 -8.36
CA LEU A 192 -2.34 11.13 -7.10
C LEU A 192 -1.87 12.56 -7.36
N ARG A 193 -2.28 13.49 -6.46
CA ARG A 193 -1.90 14.91 -6.49
C ARG A 193 -0.82 15.24 -5.48
#